data_db172d4fbc2e5b3d1e1b6c877e588b17
#
_entry.id   db172d4fbc2e5b3d1e1b6c877e588b17
#
_cell.length_a   1.000
_cell.length_b   1.000
_cell.length_c   1.000
_cell.angle_alpha   90.00
_cell.angle_beta   90.00
_cell.angle_gamma   90.00
#
_symmetry.space_group_name_H-M   'P 1'
#
loop_
_entity.id
_entity.type
_entity.pdbx_description
1 polymer ?
#
loop_
_entity_poly.entity_id
_entity_poly.type
_entity_poly.pdbx_seq_one_letter_code
_entity_poly.pdbx_strand_id
1 'polypeptide(L)'
;GADNAAAAYDRIMAAAAAHAPDARIDGVLVAPMITGGTELIVGTTTDPIFGPVVMVGLGGIFAEVFRDTALQPAPVSLEGAQKMLRSLKCFALLDGARGRPRADVDAAAQAIVAVSEFAKRHADDVAEIDINPLLVRDQGKGAIALDALIIPHQTQTSEAAE
;
A
#
# COMPACT_ATOMS: atom_id res chain seq x y z
N GLY A 1 8.05 27.75 -6.20
CA GLY A 1 6.96 28.70 -6.50
C GLY A 1 6.22 28.31 -7.78
N ALA A 2 5.17 29.03 -8.15
CA ALA A 2 4.31 28.73 -9.31
C ALA A 2 5.08 28.62 -10.64
N ASP A 3 6.08 29.48 -10.83
CA ASP A 3 6.92 29.47 -12.05
C ASP A 3 7.71 28.17 -12.22
N ASN A 4 8.14 27.56 -11.10
CA ASN A 4 8.79 26.26 -11.13
C ASN A 4 7.82 25.10 -11.45
N ALA A 5 6.54 25.24 -11.12
CA ALA A 5 5.54 24.23 -11.40
C ALA A 5 5.24 24.13 -12.91
N ALA A 6 5.08 25.28 -13.58
CA ALA A 6 4.89 25.33 -15.02
C ALA A 6 6.06 24.71 -15.80
N ALA A 7 7.28 25.13 -15.48
CA ALA A 7 8.48 24.58 -16.10
C ALA A 7 8.68 23.08 -15.80
N ALA A 8 8.25 22.59 -14.63
CA ALA A 8 8.28 21.16 -14.31
C ALA A 8 7.23 20.39 -15.13
N TYR A 9 6.03 20.92 -15.24
CA TYR A 9 4.97 20.36 -16.08
C TYR A 9 5.43 20.19 -17.53
N ASP A 10 5.96 21.25 -18.13
CA ASP A 10 6.42 21.21 -19.53
C ASP A 10 7.51 20.17 -19.75
N ARG A 11 8.48 20.08 -18.82
CA ARG A 11 9.55 19.06 -18.89
C ARG A 11 9.01 17.63 -18.77
N ILE A 12 8.07 17.39 -17.85
CA ILE A 12 7.48 16.05 -17.65
C ILE A 12 6.68 15.65 -18.88
N MET A 13 5.85 16.55 -19.40
CA MET A 13 5.04 16.30 -20.59
C MET A 13 5.91 16.01 -21.81
N ALA A 14 6.95 16.81 -22.03
CA ALA A 14 7.91 16.61 -23.13
C ALA A 14 8.67 15.27 -23.00
N ALA A 15 9.12 14.91 -21.81
CA ALA A 15 9.81 13.64 -21.56
C ALA A 15 8.86 12.45 -21.77
N ALA A 16 7.63 12.52 -21.31
CA ALA A 16 6.64 11.47 -21.49
C ALA A 16 6.29 11.26 -22.97
N ALA A 17 6.05 12.35 -23.73
CA ALA A 17 5.78 12.28 -25.15
C ALA A 17 6.97 11.75 -25.97
N ALA A 18 8.20 12.06 -25.56
CA ALA A 18 9.39 11.52 -26.20
C ALA A 18 9.59 10.03 -25.93
N HIS A 19 9.26 9.56 -24.71
CA HIS A 19 9.41 8.15 -24.31
C HIS A 19 8.31 7.26 -24.86
N ALA A 20 7.08 7.75 -24.91
CA ALA A 20 5.90 7.02 -25.38
C ALA A 20 5.03 7.93 -26.28
N PRO A 21 5.39 8.07 -27.57
CA PRO A 21 4.71 9.01 -28.50
C PRO A 21 3.22 8.73 -28.69
N ASP A 22 2.82 7.45 -28.61
CA ASP A 22 1.44 7.02 -28.82
C ASP A 22 0.62 6.94 -27.53
N ALA A 23 1.23 7.27 -26.37
CA ALA A 23 0.52 7.22 -25.10
C ALA A 23 -0.45 8.38 -24.93
N ARG A 24 -1.67 8.08 -24.48
CA ARG A 24 -2.60 9.11 -24.05
C ARG A 24 -2.15 9.63 -22.68
N ILE A 25 -1.77 10.90 -22.61
CA ILE A 25 -1.32 11.55 -21.39
C ILE A 25 -2.41 12.51 -20.94
N ASP A 26 -3.07 12.21 -19.81
CA ASP A 26 -4.17 13.04 -19.30
C ASP A 26 -3.67 14.21 -18.42
N GLY A 27 -2.40 14.20 -18.01
CA GLY A 27 -1.80 15.30 -17.24
C GLY A 27 -0.66 14.84 -16.32
N VAL A 28 -0.36 15.67 -15.32
CA VAL A 28 0.68 15.43 -14.32
C VAL A 28 0.06 15.42 -12.93
N LEU A 29 0.31 14.35 -12.18
CA LEU A 29 -0.09 14.26 -10.78
C LEU A 29 0.85 15.10 -9.91
N VAL A 30 0.28 15.96 -9.07
CA VAL A 30 1.03 16.74 -8.08
C VAL A 30 0.64 16.26 -6.68
N ALA A 31 1.62 15.78 -5.94
CA ALA A 31 1.43 15.30 -4.58
C ALA A 31 2.44 15.94 -3.62
N PRO A 32 2.12 16.06 -2.31
CA PRO A 32 3.09 16.47 -1.31
C PRO A 32 4.28 15.51 -1.26
N MET A 33 5.50 16.04 -1.16
CA MET A 33 6.67 15.22 -0.90
C MET A 33 6.69 14.84 0.59
N ILE A 34 6.41 13.57 0.86
CA ILE A 34 6.47 13.03 2.22
C ILE A 34 7.83 12.35 2.42
N THR A 35 8.53 12.70 3.49
CA THR A 35 9.87 12.18 3.80
C THR A 35 9.91 11.56 5.19
N GLY A 36 10.85 10.64 5.39
CA GLY A 36 11.02 9.92 6.67
C GLY A 36 10.03 8.78 6.84
N GLY A 37 10.09 8.11 7.99
CA GLY A 37 9.24 6.97 8.31
C GLY A 37 9.81 5.63 7.86
N THR A 38 9.01 4.59 8.01
CA THR A 38 9.30 3.21 7.60
C THR A 38 8.20 2.74 6.65
N GLU A 39 8.59 2.23 5.51
CA GLU A 39 7.66 1.77 4.49
C GLU A 39 7.22 0.33 4.77
N LEU A 40 5.92 0.12 4.78
CA LEU A 40 5.28 -1.20 4.78
C LEU A 40 4.52 -1.41 3.47
N ILE A 41 4.33 -2.67 3.13
CA ILE A 41 3.34 -3.10 2.13
C ILE A 41 2.18 -3.72 2.90
N VAL A 42 0.96 -3.30 2.58
CA VAL A 42 -0.27 -3.89 3.12
C VAL A 42 -1.16 -4.26 1.94
N GLY A 43 -1.35 -5.55 1.73
CA GLY A 43 -2.16 -6.05 0.63
C GLY A 43 -3.24 -7.02 1.09
N THR A 44 -4.21 -7.26 0.22
CA THR A 44 -5.18 -8.33 0.39
C THR A 44 -5.34 -9.11 -0.91
N THR A 45 -5.58 -10.39 -0.79
CA THR A 45 -5.94 -11.27 -1.90
C THR A 45 -7.05 -12.21 -1.44
N THR A 46 -7.80 -12.78 -2.37
CA THR A 46 -8.87 -13.71 -2.05
C THR A 46 -8.36 -15.16 -2.16
N ASP A 47 -8.29 -15.84 -1.02
CA ASP A 47 -8.01 -17.27 -0.97
C ASP A 47 -9.32 -18.06 -1.21
N PRO A 48 -9.31 -19.13 -2.02
CA PRO A 48 -10.53 -19.87 -2.35
C PRO A 48 -11.16 -20.61 -1.15
N ILE A 49 -10.39 -20.84 -0.08
CA ILE A 49 -10.86 -21.55 1.11
C ILE A 49 -11.17 -20.56 2.25
N PHE A 50 -10.28 -19.61 2.49
CA PHE A 50 -10.36 -18.68 3.63
C PHE A 50 -11.06 -17.36 3.30
N GLY A 51 -11.33 -17.09 2.01
CA GLY A 51 -11.80 -15.78 1.56
C GLY A 51 -10.67 -14.73 1.59
N PRO A 52 -10.99 -13.46 1.85
CA PRO A 52 -9.96 -12.41 1.86
C PRO A 52 -8.90 -12.67 2.92
N VAL A 53 -7.63 -12.60 2.51
CA VAL A 53 -6.44 -12.74 3.36
C VAL A 53 -5.64 -11.45 3.29
N VAL A 54 -5.24 -10.92 4.43
CA VAL A 54 -4.40 -9.72 4.55
C VAL A 54 -2.95 -10.14 4.68
N MET A 55 -2.11 -9.44 3.95
CA MET A 55 -0.65 -9.53 4.04
C MET A 55 -0.10 -8.20 4.55
N VAL A 56 0.89 -8.25 5.42
CA VAL A 56 1.77 -7.12 5.74
C VAL A 56 3.21 -7.54 5.60
N GLY A 57 4.04 -6.65 5.08
CA GLY A 57 5.48 -6.86 4.95
C GLY A 57 6.23 -5.53 4.98
N LEU A 58 7.58 -5.60 5.02
CA LEU A 58 8.40 -4.43 4.77
C LEU A 58 8.30 -4.00 3.33
N GLY A 59 8.22 -2.69 3.12
CA GLY A 59 8.28 -2.06 1.81
C GLY A 59 9.69 -1.67 1.37
N GLY A 60 9.75 -0.94 0.26
CA GLY A 60 10.99 -0.46 -0.31
C GLY A 60 11.91 -1.59 -0.83
N ILE A 61 13.19 -1.31 -0.94
CA ILE A 61 14.21 -2.24 -1.46
C ILE A 61 14.35 -3.53 -0.65
N PHE A 62 13.80 -3.57 0.56
CA PHE A 62 13.88 -4.75 1.44
C PHE A 62 12.82 -5.81 1.13
N ALA A 63 11.71 -5.44 0.51
CA ALA A 63 10.60 -6.35 0.19
C ALA A 63 11.06 -7.52 -0.70
N GLU A 64 11.83 -7.22 -1.73
CA GLU A 64 12.30 -8.21 -2.72
C GLU A 64 13.37 -9.15 -2.15
N VAL A 65 14.19 -8.66 -1.21
CA VAL A 65 15.36 -9.41 -0.68
C VAL A 65 14.96 -10.33 0.47
N PHE A 66 14.11 -9.89 1.38
CA PHE A 66 13.88 -10.62 2.64
C PHE A 66 12.62 -11.47 2.67
N ARG A 67 11.63 -11.21 1.78
CA ARG A 67 10.32 -11.90 1.78
C ARG A 67 9.75 -12.04 3.20
N ASP A 68 9.86 -10.97 3.97
CA ASP A 68 9.47 -10.90 5.37
C ASP A 68 8.03 -10.42 5.44
N THR A 69 7.10 -11.36 5.43
CA THR A 69 5.66 -11.09 5.39
C THR A 69 4.92 -11.88 6.46
N ALA A 70 3.82 -11.31 6.94
CA ALA A 70 2.85 -11.98 7.79
C ALA A 70 1.49 -11.96 7.09
N LEU A 71 0.76 -13.08 7.18
CA LEU A 71 -0.56 -13.25 6.59
C LEU A 71 -1.58 -13.61 7.66
N GLN A 72 -2.81 -13.13 7.50
CA GLN A 72 -3.94 -13.51 8.34
C GLN A 72 -5.27 -13.39 7.57
N PRO A 73 -6.23 -14.34 7.73
CA PRO A 73 -7.58 -14.20 7.19
C PRO A 73 -8.28 -12.94 7.70
N ALA A 74 -9.03 -12.28 6.83
CA ALA A 74 -9.85 -11.13 7.20
C ALA A 74 -11.20 -11.58 7.83
N PRO A 75 -11.76 -10.83 8.79
CA PRO A 75 -11.25 -9.56 9.32
C PRO A 75 -10.16 -9.77 10.38
N VAL A 76 -9.19 -8.88 10.42
CA VAL A 76 -8.09 -8.88 11.39
C VAL A 76 -8.45 -7.98 12.58
N SER A 77 -8.30 -8.48 13.80
CA SER A 77 -8.44 -7.65 15.00
C SER A 77 -7.22 -6.75 15.21
N LEU A 78 -7.36 -5.70 16.03
CA LEU A 78 -6.24 -4.83 16.36
C LEU A 78 -5.08 -5.61 17.00
N GLU A 79 -5.37 -6.55 17.91
CA GLU A 79 -4.36 -7.42 18.50
C GLU A 79 -3.71 -8.34 17.45
N GLY A 80 -4.50 -8.85 16.50
CA GLY A 80 -4.02 -9.64 15.37
C GLY A 80 -3.06 -8.84 14.51
N ALA A 81 -3.42 -7.61 14.12
CA ALA A 81 -2.58 -6.72 13.34
C ALA A 81 -1.26 -6.37 14.05
N GLN A 82 -1.31 -6.10 15.36
CA GLN A 82 -0.10 -5.89 16.15
C GLN A 82 0.79 -7.15 16.22
N LYS A 83 0.20 -8.34 16.31
CA LYS A 83 0.95 -9.61 16.24
C LYS A 83 1.59 -9.81 14.87
N MET A 84 0.87 -9.53 13.79
CA MET A 84 1.42 -9.59 12.43
C MET A 84 2.66 -8.69 12.31
N LEU A 85 2.57 -7.43 12.72
CA LEU A 85 3.69 -6.50 12.68
C LEU A 85 4.89 -7.00 13.50
N ARG A 86 4.65 -7.46 14.73
CA ARG A 86 5.71 -7.97 15.63
C ARG A 86 6.34 -9.28 15.17
N SER A 87 5.65 -10.06 14.34
CA SER A 87 6.17 -11.31 13.78
C SER A 87 7.15 -11.10 12.63
N LEU A 88 7.19 -9.90 12.05
CA LEU A 88 8.15 -9.57 11.00
C LEU A 88 9.57 -9.62 11.57
N LYS A 89 10.48 -10.29 10.88
CA LYS A 89 11.89 -10.40 11.25
C LYS A 89 12.54 -9.03 11.38
N CYS A 90 12.10 -8.11 10.53
CA CYS A 90 12.59 -6.74 10.49
C CYS A 90 11.80 -5.78 11.41
N PHE A 91 10.97 -6.28 12.34
CA PHE A 91 10.21 -5.44 13.29
C PHE A 91 11.09 -4.44 14.05
N ALA A 92 12.36 -4.78 14.30
CA ALA A 92 13.31 -3.87 14.91
C ALA A 92 13.45 -2.50 14.19
N LEU A 93 13.18 -2.43 12.89
CA LEU A 93 13.18 -1.17 12.14
C LEU A 93 12.00 -0.27 12.54
N LEU A 94 10.86 -0.86 12.89
CA LEU A 94 9.69 -0.15 13.42
C LEU A 94 9.90 0.23 14.89
N ASP A 95 10.63 -0.57 15.65
CA ASP A 95 10.90 -0.33 17.08
C ASP A 95 12.08 0.63 17.35
N GLY A 96 12.64 1.26 16.31
CA GLY A 96 13.65 2.30 16.47
C GLY A 96 15.10 1.80 16.52
N ALA A 97 15.41 0.74 15.79
CA ALA A 97 16.78 0.22 15.70
C ALA A 97 17.80 1.28 15.27
N ARG A 98 19.01 1.19 15.78
CA ARG A 98 20.16 2.06 15.48
C ARG A 98 19.91 3.55 15.76
N GLY A 99 19.15 3.87 16.81
CA GLY A 99 18.89 5.24 17.24
C GLY A 99 17.88 6.01 16.37
N ARG A 100 17.15 5.32 15.48
CA ARG A 100 16.01 5.91 14.77
C ARG A 100 14.83 6.09 15.74
N PRO A 101 13.96 7.09 15.54
CA PRO A 101 12.70 7.16 16.27
C PRO A 101 11.88 5.88 16.08
N ARG A 102 11.10 5.51 17.06
CA ARG A 102 10.11 4.44 16.91
C ARG A 102 9.03 4.88 15.93
N ALA A 103 8.62 3.96 15.08
CA ALA A 103 7.49 4.17 14.18
C ALA A 103 6.15 4.06 14.94
N ASP A 104 5.10 4.64 14.38
CA ASP A 104 3.75 4.58 14.91
C ASP A 104 3.09 3.22 14.59
N VAL A 105 3.54 2.20 15.32
CA VAL A 105 3.07 0.81 15.15
C VAL A 105 1.56 0.69 15.36
N ASP A 106 0.98 1.49 16.25
CA ASP A 106 -0.46 1.47 16.51
C ASP A 106 -1.24 2.02 15.31
N ALA A 107 -0.77 3.08 14.67
CA ALA A 107 -1.36 3.59 13.45
C ALA A 107 -1.22 2.59 12.29
N ALA A 108 -0.10 1.90 12.17
CA ALA A 108 0.07 0.84 11.18
C ALA A 108 -0.91 -0.32 11.43
N ALA A 109 -1.08 -0.75 12.68
CA ALA A 109 -2.03 -1.79 13.04
C ALA A 109 -3.48 -1.38 12.72
N GLN A 110 -3.85 -0.14 13.01
CA GLN A 110 -5.19 0.40 12.65
C GLN A 110 -5.40 0.42 11.13
N ALA A 111 -4.39 0.76 10.35
CA ALA A 111 -4.47 0.70 8.89
C ALA A 111 -4.69 -0.73 8.39
N ILE A 112 -3.99 -1.72 8.94
CA ILE A 112 -4.18 -3.14 8.61
C ILE A 112 -5.62 -3.58 8.93
N VAL A 113 -6.15 -3.20 10.10
CA VAL A 113 -7.54 -3.49 10.48
C VAL A 113 -8.51 -2.90 9.47
N ALA A 114 -8.37 -1.60 9.14
CA ALA A 114 -9.24 -0.92 8.20
C ALA A 114 -9.24 -1.57 6.81
N VAL A 115 -8.06 -1.94 6.28
CA VAL A 115 -7.91 -2.65 5.01
C VAL A 115 -8.58 -4.03 5.08
N SER A 116 -8.41 -4.75 6.18
CA SER A 116 -9.01 -6.09 6.36
C SER A 116 -10.53 -6.05 6.44
N GLU A 117 -11.08 -5.06 7.14
CA GLU A 117 -12.52 -4.85 7.23
C GLU A 117 -13.11 -4.45 5.87
N PHE A 118 -12.42 -3.58 5.14
CA PHE A 118 -12.82 -3.20 3.80
C PHE A 118 -12.84 -4.42 2.86
N ALA A 119 -11.76 -5.20 2.83
CA ALA A 119 -11.67 -6.41 2.01
C ALA A 119 -12.78 -7.42 2.36
N LYS A 120 -13.06 -7.60 3.65
CA LYS A 120 -14.14 -8.51 4.09
C LYS A 120 -15.53 -8.01 3.67
N ARG A 121 -15.79 -6.70 3.78
CA ARG A 121 -17.08 -6.09 3.41
C ARG A 121 -17.34 -6.12 1.92
N HIS A 122 -16.28 -6.02 1.12
CA HIS A 122 -16.34 -5.95 -0.34
C HIS A 122 -15.78 -7.21 -1.02
N ALA A 123 -15.85 -8.36 -0.32
CA ALA A 123 -15.27 -9.61 -0.81
C ALA A 123 -15.86 -10.09 -2.14
N ASP A 124 -17.08 -9.69 -2.47
CA ASP A 124 -17.74 -10.06 -3.74
C ASP A 124 -17.36 -9.09 -4.88
N ASP A 125 -16.90 -7.88 -4.57
CA ASP A 125 -16.61 -6.82 -5.54
C ASP A 125 -15.11 -6.63 -5.78
N VAL A 126 -14.27 -6.88 -4.77
CA VAL A 126 -12.83 -6.58 -4.77
C VAL A 126 -12.01 -7.87 -4.70
N ALA A 127 -11.21 -8.08 -5.74
CA ALA A 127 -10.30 -9.22 -5.83
C ALA A 127 -9.01 -9.00 -5.05
N GLU A 128 -8.47 -7.79 -5.11
CA GLU A 128 -7.15 -7.47 -4.55
C GLU A 128 -7.09 -6.00 -4.11
N ILE A 129 -6.35 -5.76 -3.05
CA ILE A 129 -5.94 -4.43 -2.60
C ILE A 129 -4.43 -4.47 -2.41
N ASP A 130 -3.71 -3.48 -2.94
CA ASP A 130 -2.28 -3.27 -2.70
C ASP A 130 -2.04 -1.83 -2.27
N ILE A 131 -1.54 -1.65 -1.05
CA ILE A 131 -1.05 -0.37 -0.52
C ILE A 131 0.47 -0.48 -0.47
N ASN A 132 1.14 0.21 -1.37
CA ASN A 132 2.59 0.10 -1.55
C ASN A 132 3.21 1.44 -2.00
N PRO A 133 3.78 2.23 -1.05
CA PRO A 133 3.93 1.88 0.36
C PRO A 133 2.86 2.49 1.29
N LEU A 134 2.63 1.82 2.42
CA LEU A 134 2.09 2.44 3.63
C LEU A 134 3.26 3.02 4.41
N LEU A 135 3.41 4.33 4.44
CA LEU A 135 4.47 5.01 5.17
C LEU A 135 4.07 5.19 6.65
N VAL A 136 4.75 4.47 7.54
CA VAL A 136 4.57 4.59 8.98
C VAL A 136 5.55 5.62 9.52
N ARG A 137 5.02 6.74 10.01
CA ARG A 137 5.82 7.85 10.53
C ARG A 137 6.26 7.61 11.97
N ASP A 138 6.99 8.55 12.55
CA ASP A 138 7.40 8.46 13.96
C ASP A 138 6.18 8.32 14.88
N GLN A 139 6.36 7.70 16.03
CA GLN A 139 5.33 7.46 17.03
C GLN A 139 4.47 8.72 17.29
N GLY A 140 3.15 8.57 17.22
CA GLY A 140 2.16 9.63 17.37
C GLY A 140 1.95 10.50 16.14
N LYS A 141 2.66 10.23 15.01
CA LYS A 141 2.48 10.96 13.74
C LYS A 141 1.64 10.22 12.70
N GLY A 142 1.18 9.02 13.03
CA GLY A 142 0.29 8.22 12.20
C GLY A 142 0.99 7.49 11.04
N ALA A 143 0.17 6.86 10.20
CA ALA A 143 0.59 6.23 8.95
C ALA A 143 -0.17 6.83 7.78
N ILE A 144 0.42 6.79 6.58
CA ILE A 144 -0.18 7.34 5.35
C ILE A 144 0.08 6.41 4.17
N ALA A 145 -0.96 6.06 3.43
CA ALA A 145 -0.82 5.39 2.15
C ALA A 145 -0.30 6.40 1.11
N LEU A 146 0.85 6.11 0.52
CA LEU A 146 1.42 6.95 -0.54
C LEU A 146 0.92 6.52 -1.91
N ASP A 147 0.66 5.23 -2.08
CA ASP A 147 0.02 4.65 -3.25
C ASP A 147 -0.91 3.52 -2.84
N ALA A 148 -1.99 3.33 -3.61
CA ALA A 148 -2.97 2.28 -3.38
C ALA A 148 -3.61 1.85 -4.70
N LEU A 149 -3.67 0.55 -4.91
CA LEU A 149 -4.34 -0.09 -6.03
C LEU A 149 -5.48 -0.97 -5.49
N ILE A 150 -6.66 -0.85 -6.08
CA ILE A 150 -7.81 -1.72 -5.80
C ILE A 150 -8.23 -2.37 -7.12
N ILE A 151 -8.20 -3.68 -7.16
CA ILE A 151 -8.57 -4.46 -8.33
C ILE A 151 -9.94 -5.09 -8.08
N PRO A 152 -10.97 -4.72 -8.84
CA PRO A 152 -12.28 -5.35 -8.74
C PRO A 152 -12.26 -6.77 -9.32
N HIS A 153 -13.18 -7.62 -8.88
CA HIS A 153 -13.44 -8.87 -9.58
C HIS A 153 -13.88 -8.60 -11.01
N GLN A 154 -13.35 -9.35 -11.97
CA GLN A 154 -13.84 -9.29 -13.34
C GLN A 154 -15.29 -9.78 -13.37
N THR A 155 -16.21 -8.90 -13.69
CA THR A 155 -17.59 -9.30 -13.98
C THR A 155 -17.53 -10.20 -15.21
N GLN A 156 -17.80 -11.49 -15.06
CA GLN A 156 -18.04 -12.33 -16.23
C GLN A 156 -19.30 -11.80 -16.91
N THR A 157 -19.10 -11.01 -17.95
CA THR A 157 -20.19 -10.74 -18.89
C THR A 157 -20.48 -12.08 -19.54
N SER A 158 -21.53 -12.78 -19.07
CA SER A 158 -22.08 -13.91 -19.80
C SER A 158 -22.59 -13.34 -21.11
N GLU A 159 -21.82 -13.46 -22.19
CA GLU A 159 -22.38 -13.43 -23.52
C GLU A 159 -23.37 -14.61 -23.57
N ALA A 160 -24.65 -14.27 -23.39
CA ALA A 160 -25.73 -15.20 -23.72
C ALA A 160 -25.59 -15.47 -25.22
N ALA A 161 -25.18 -16.69 -25.53
CA ALA A 161 -25.25 -17.19 -26.89
C ALA A 161 -26.74 -17.25 -27.30
N GLU A 162 -27.12 -16.40 -28.24
CA GLU A 162 -28.29 -16.60 -29.09
C GLU A 162 -27.98 -17.64 -30.17
#